data_4492287c7b4932154a02809cddda8ceb
#
_entry.id   4492287c7b4932154a02809cddda8ceb
#
_cell.length_a   1.000
_cell.length_b   1.000
_cell.length_c   1.000
_cell.angle_alpha   90.00
_cell.angle_beta   90.00
_cell.angle_gamma   90.00
#
_symmetry.space_group_name_H-M   'P 1'
#
loop_
_entity.id
_entity.type
_entity.pdbx_description
1 polymer ?
#
loop_
_entity_poly.entity_id
_entity_poly.type
_entity_poly.pdbx_seq_one_letter_code
_entity_poly.pdbx_strand_id
1 'polypeptide(L)'
;MEYNNTLPRHIAIIMDGNGRWAKKRGLPRKMGHAAGAETFRRIATYCKNLGVEYLTVYAFSTENWKRSADEVQAIMALFEKYLHEAIDEMERDHIRLKILGELGPISPELRALIERTDEISTHYQGFQANICMNYGGRDEIVHAARRFAADCVNGVKKPEELTEADFAHYLYTDGIPDPELIIRPSGELRTSNFLLWQSAYAEYYFTDVLWPDFDETELDKAIASYQKRERRFGGRK
;
A
#
# COMPACT_ATOMS: atom_id res chain seq x y z
N MET A 1 -4.12 9.61 31.63
CA MET A 1 -3.70 9.60 30.21
C MET A 1 -4.96 9.39 29.40
N GLU A 2 -5.43 10.40 28.68
CA GLU A 2 -6.51 10.21 27.71
C GLU A 2 -5.92 9.45 26.53
N TYR A 3 -6.35 8.22 26.32
CA TYR A 3 -6.01 7.44 25.14
C TYR A 3 -6.71 8.08 23.94
N ASN A 4 -5.98 8.28 22.84
CA ASN A 4 -6.57 8.67 21.56
C ASN A 4 -7.42 7.48 21.06
N ASN A 5 -8.71 7.48 21.38
CA ASN A 5 -9.61 6.35 21.11
C ASN A 5 -10.08 6.35 19.63
N THR A 6 -9.40 7.09 18.77
CA THR A 6 -9.74 7.19 17.35
C THR A 6 -9.10 6.06 16.56
N LEU A 7 -9.91 5.46 15.68
CA LEU A 7 -9.42 4.53 14.67
C LEU A 7 -8.47 5.27 13.69
N PRO A 8 -7.33 4.68 13.28
CA PRO A 8 -6.52 5.28 12.23
C PRO A 8 -7.32 5.38 10.94
N ARG A 9 -7.33 6.55 10.35
CA ARG A 9 -8.03 6.82 9.10
C ARG A 9 -7.41 6.06 7.93
N HIS A 10 -6.07 5.96 7.93
CA HIS A 10 -5.29 5.26 6.90
C HIS A 10 -4.28 4.30 7.54
N ILE A 11 -4.40 3.03 7.18
CA ILE A 11 -3.47 1.96 7.57
C ILE A 11 -2.65 1.54 6.35
N ALA A 12 -1.33 1.41 6.51
CA ALA A 12 -0.46 0.87 5.47
C ALA A 12 0.22 -0.42 5.94
N ILE A 13 0.32 -1.44 5.07
CA ILE A 13 0.82 -2.77 5.45
C ILE A 13 1.88 -3.25 4.46
N ILE A 14 3.05 -3.65 4.98
CA ILE A 14 4.07 -4.36 4.21
C ILE A 14 3.78 -5.85 4.30
N MET A 15 3.26 -6.46 3.24
CA MET A 15 2.83 -7.87 3.20
C MET A 15 4.02 -8.84 3.14
N ASP A 16 4.81 -8.89 4.23
CA ASP A 16 6.05 -9.68 4.30
C ASP A 16 5.83 -11.07 4.94
N GLY A 17 6.65 -12.04 4.52
CA GLY A 17 6.67 -13.39 5.10
C GLY A 17 6.06 -14.47 4.22
N ASN A 18 5.46 -14.18 3.06
CA ASN A 18 4.84 -15.15 2.15
C ASN A 18 5.75 -16.34 1.81
N GLY A 19 6.99 -16.05 1.40
CA GLY A 19 7.96 -17.08 1.05
C GLY A 19 8.42 -17.92 2.25
N ARG A 20 8.60 -17.30 3.42
CA ARG A 20 8.95 -17.98 4.68
C ARG A 20 7.82 -18.88 5.16
N TRP A 21 6.59 -18.41 5.04
CA TRP A 21 5.39 -19.17 5.35
C TRP A 21 5.28 -20.44 4.51
N ALA A 22 5.45 -20.34 3.20
CA ALA A 22 5.45 -21.49 2.29
C ALA A 22 6.58 -22.48 2.62
N LYS A 23 7.81 -21.96 2.81
CA LYS A 23 8.97 -22.79 3.19
C LYS A 23 8.74 -23.58 4.49
N LYS A 24 8.20 -22.97 5.54
CA LYS A 24 7.88 -23.64 6.81
C LYS A 24 6.89 -24.80 6.65
N ARG A 25 6.10 -24.80 5.56
CA ARG A 25 5.08 -25.82 5.26
C ARG A 25 5.48 -26.79 4.13
N GLY A 26 6.73 -26.69 3.64
CA GLY A 26 7.19 -27.52 2.52
C GLY A 26 6.50 -27.19 1.19
N LEU A 27 5.93 -25.99 1.05
CA LEU A 27 5.17 -25.56 -0.11
C LEU A 27 6.02 -24.68 -1.05
N PRO A 28 5.73 -24.69 -2.35
CA PRO A 28 6.31 -23.75 -3.30
C PRO A 28 5.98 -22.28 -2.92
N ARG A 29 6.90 -21.34 -3.18
CA ARG A 29 6.73 -19.90 -2.86
C ARG A 29 5.43 -19.30 -3.41
N LYS A 30 5.00 -19.72 -4.61
CA LYS A 30 3.74 -19.27 -5.22
C LYS A 30 2.50 -19.51 -4.34
N MET A 31 2.50 -20.59 -3.57
CA MET A 31 1.42 -20.89 -2.62
C MET A 31 1.40 -19.90 -1.45
N GLY A 32 2.57 -19.43 -1.03
CA GLY A 32 2.66 -18.36 -0.03
C GLY A 32 2.11 -17.03 -0.53
N HIS A 33 2.39 -16.68 -1.78
CA HIS A 33 1.83 -15.46 -2.41
C HIS A 33 0.30 -15.57 -2.56
N ALA A 34 -0.22 -16.73 -2.97
CA ALA A 34 -1.67 -16.96 -3.05
C ALA A 34 -2.33 -16.84 -1.68
N ALA A 35 -1.77 -17.48 -0.64
CA ALA A 35 -2.28 -17.36 0.73
C ALA A 35 -2.22 -15.90 1.23
N GLY A 36 -1.15 -15.16 0.91
CA GLY A 36 -1.03 -13.75 1.26
C GLY A 36 -2.07 -12.85 0.57
N ALA A 37 -2.48 -13.18 -0.64
CA ALA A 37 -3.53 -12.45 -1.36
C ALA A 37 -4.91 -12.69 -0.72
N GLU A 38 -5.21 -13.92 -0.28
CA GLU A 38 -6.43 -14.21 0.49
C GLU A 38 -6.44 -13.47 1.84
N THR A 39 -5.28 -13.39 2.50
CA THR A 39 -5.13 -12.58 3.72
C THR A 39 -5.43 -11.11 3.44
N PHE A 40 -4.93 -10.56 2.32
CA PHE A 40 -5.24 -9.18 1.94
C PHE A 40 -6.75 -8.94 1.80
N ARG A 41 -7.49 -9.81 1.10
CA ARG A 41 -8.94 -9.69 0.94
C ARG A 41 -9.66 -9.66 2.30
N ARG A 42 -9.31 -10.61 3.18
CA ARG A 42 -9.89 -10.70 4.52
C ARG A 42 -9.62 -9.45 5.34
N ILE A 43 -8.38 -8.97 5.37
CA ILE A 43 -7.98 -7.78 6.12
C ILE A 43 -8.57 -6.51 5.52
N ALA A 44 -8.67 -6.39 4.19
CA ALA A 44 -9.32 -5.25 3.54
C ALA A 44 -10.81 -5.18 3.90
N THR A 45 -11.51 -6.32 3.85
CA THR A 45 -12.91 -6.43 4.27
C THR A 45 -13.06 -6.06 5.75
N TYR A 46 -12.16 -6.51 6.61
CA TYR A 46 -12.19 -6.18 8.03
C TYR A 46 -11.94 -4.70 8.29
N CYS A 47 -10.94 -4.09 7.66
CA CYS A 47 -10.69 -2.63 7.71
C CYS A 47 -11.92 -1.82 7.30
N LYS A 48 -12.56 -2.18 6.18
CA LYS A 48 -13.81 -1.56 5.72
C LYS A 48 -14.91 -1.64 6.79
N ASN A 49 -15.12 -2.81 7.37
CA ASN A 49 -16.15 -3.04 8.38
C ASN A 49 -15.87 -2.29 9.70
N LEU A 50 -14.60 -2.06 10.04
CA LEU A 50 -14.22 -1.22 11.18
C LEU A 50 -14.44 0.27 10.93
N GLY A 51 -14.55 0.72 9.67
CA GLY A 51 -14.65 2.13 9.30
C GLY A 51 -13.30 2.80 9.02
N VAL A 52 -12.25 2.05 8.75
CA VAL A 52 -11.01 2.57 8.17
C VAL A 52 -11.33 3.12 6.77
N GLU A 53 -10.81 4.29 6.42
CA GLU A 53 -11.10 4.91 5.12
C GLU A 53 -10.14 4.43 4.02
N TYR A 54 -8.86 4.24 4.38
CA TYR A 54 -7.80 3.88 3.44
C TYR A 54 -6.97 2.71 3.94
N LEU A 55 -6.71 1.75 3.06
CA LEU A 55 -5.74 0.68 3.29
C LEU A 55 -4.73 0.67 2.15
N THR A 56 -3.44 0.89 2.42
CA THR A 56 -2.37 0.76 1.43
C THR A 56 -1.52 -0.46 1.70
N VAL A 57 -1.31 -1.30 0.68
CA VAL A 57 -0.50 -2.52 0.83
C VAL A 57 0.68 -2.55 -0.14
N TYR A 58 1.81 -3.10 0.32
CA TYR A 58 3.01 -3.27 -0.49
C TYR A 58 3.03 -4.66 -1.13
N ALA A 59 2.59 -4.75 -2.39
CA ALA A 59 2.47 -6.01 -3.11
C ALA A 59 3.75 -6.37 -3.88
N PHE A 60 4.36 -5.40 -4.59
CA PHE A 60 5.57 -5.64 -5.38
C PHE A 60 6.44 -4.38 -5.43
N SER A 61 7.68 -4.48 -4.93
CA SER A 61 8.63 -3.38 -4.94
C SER A 61 9.47 -3.34 -6.22
N THR A 62 10.03 -2.17 -6.54
CA THR A 62 11.00 -2.01 -7.64
C THR A 62 12.21 -2.95 -7.51
N GLU A 63 12.61 -3.29 -6.29
CA GLU A 63 13.70 -4.23 -6.02
C GLU A 63 13.33 -5.69 -6.30
N ASN A 64 12.03 -6.03 -6.35
CA ASN A 64 11.56 -7.40 -6.56
C ASN A 64 11.80 -7.92 -7.99
N TRP A 65 12.07 -7.06 -8.95
CA TRP A 65 12.53 -7.47 -10.29
C TRP A 65 13.84 -8.27 -10.27
N LYS A 66 14.61 -8.19 -9.18
CA LYS A 66 15.83 -8.99 -8.97
C LYS A 66 15.56 -10.45 -8.55
N ARG A 67 14.29 -10.82 -8.32
CA ARG A 67 13.88 -12.19 -8.01
C ARG A 67 13.98 -13.07 -9.26
N SER A 68 13.83 -14.39 -9.09
CA SER A 68 13.79 -15.30 -10.25
C SER A 68 12.62 -14.94 -11.18
N ALA A 69 12.82 -15.15 -12.50
CA ALA A 69 11.80 -14.87 -13.50
C ALA A 69 10.48 -15.60 -13.19
N ASP A 70 10.58 -16.87 -12.76
CA ASP A 70 9.40 -17.68 -12.39
C ASP A 70 8.62 -17.09 -11.21
N GLU A 71 9.31 -16.52 -10.20
CA GLU A 71 8.66 -15.88 -9.06
C GLU A 71 7.97 -14.58 -9.49
N VAL A 72 8.64 -13.75 -10.30
CA VAL A 72 8.08 -12.51 -10.84
C VAL A 72 6.84 -12.81 -11.69
N GLN A 73 6.95 -13.76 -12.61
CA GLN A 73 5.82 -14.17 -13.46
C GLN A 73 4.65 -14.69 -12.65
N ALA A 74 4.90 -15.50 -11.62
CA ALA A 74 3.84 -16.00 -10.74
C ALA A 74 3.13 -14.88 -9.97
N ILE A 75 3.87 -13.86 -9.52
CA ILE A 75 3.28 -12.69 -8.83
C ILE A 75 2.44 -11.86 -9.80
N MET A 76 2.93 -11.59 -11.02
CA MET A 76 2.19 -10.82 -12.03
C MET A 76 0.91 -11.53 -12.46
N ALA A 77 0.97 -12.85 -12.71
CA ALA A 77 -0.21 -13.65 -13.05
C ALA A 77 -1.24 -13.69 -11.90
N LEU A 78 -0.77 -13.74 -10.66
CA LEU A 78 -1.64 -13.68 -9.49
C LEU A 78 -2.31 -12.31 -9.37
N PHE A 79 -1.56 -11.24 -9.59
CA PHE A 79 -2.07 -9.87 -9.57
C PHE A 79 -3.12 -9.64 -10.66
N GLU A 80 -2.86 -10.08 -11.89
CA GLU A 80 -3.81 -10.02 -13.01
C GLU A 80 -5.11 -10.74 -12.67
N LYS A 81 -5.01 -11.98 -12.16
CA LYS A 81 -6.18 -12.77 -11.72
C LYS A 81 -7.01 -11.99 -10.70
N TYR A 82 -6.36 -11.43 -9.68
CA TYR A 82 -7.08 -10.71 -8.62
C TYR A 82 -7.65 -9.37 -9.06
N LEU A 83 -7.07 -8.71 -10.08
CA LEU A 83 -7.67 -7.51 -10.67
C LEU A 83 -8.97 -7.84 -11.41
N HIS A 84 -9.02 -8.95 -12.15
CA HIS A 84 -10.26 -9.40 -12.78
C HIS A 84 -11.37 -9.68 -11.75
N GLU A 85 -11.04 -10.40 -10.67
CA GLU A 85 -11.98 -10.69 -9.60
C GLU A 85 -12.40 -9.42 -8.83
N ALA A 86 -11.47 -8.46 -8.66
CA ALA A 86 -11.72 -7.22 -7.95
C ALA A 86 -12.73 -6.31 -8.65
N ILE A 87 -12.80 -6.33 -9.99
CA ILE A 87 -13.80 -5.54 -10.75
C ILE A 87 -15.22 -5.95 -10.33
N ASP A 88 -15.51 -7.24 -10.26
CA ASP A 88 -16.81 -7.75 -9.84
C ASP A 88 -17.08 -7.46 -8.34
N GLU A 89 -16.04 -7.53 -7.50
CA GLU A 89 -16.14 -7.23 -6.07
C GLU A 89 -16.34 -5.74 -5.80
N MET A 90 -15.67 -4.86 -6.55
CA MET A 90 -15.83 -3.40 -6.44
C MET A 90 -17.30 -2.98 -6.66
N GLU A 91 -17.93 -3.52 -7.69
CA GLU A 91 -19.34 -3.24 -8.00
C GLU A 91 -20.26 -3.71 -6.87
N ARG A 92 -20.08 -4.94 -6.40
CA ARG A 92 -20.88 -5.52 -5.31
C ARG A 92 -20.70 -4.83 -3.97
N ASP A 93 -19.44 -4.51 -3.63
CA ASP A 93 -19.07 -4.07 -2.28
C ASP A 93 -18.80 -2.56 -2.17
N HIS A 94 -18.91 -1.82 -3.30
CA HIS A 94 -18.63 -0.38 -3.37
C HIS A 94 -17.25 -0.02 -2.79
N ILE A 95 -16.21 -0.79 -3.17
CA ILE A 95 -14.81 -0.56 -2.75
C ILE A 95 -14.08 0.19 -3.87
N ARG A 96 -13.37 1.24 -3.52
CA ARG A 96 -12.41 1.87 -4.43
C ARG A 96 -11.10 1.08 -4.41
N LEU A 97 -10.54 0.84 -5.59
CA LEU A 97 -9.23 0.24 -5.74
C LEU A 97 -8.33 1.18 -6.55
N LYS A 98 -7.13 1.46 -6.05
CA LYS A 98 -6.12 2.27 -6.75
C LYS A 98 -4.79 1.54 -6.78
N ILE A 99 -4.13 1.55 -7.94
CA ILE A 99 -2.78 0.97 -8.09
C ILE A 99 -1.76 2.10 -8.06
N LEU A 100 -0.74 1.98 -7.20
CA LEU A 100 0.29 2.98 -7.00
C LEU A 100 1.65 2.42 -7.45
N GLY A 101 2.37 3.15 -8.29
CA GLY A 101 3.71 2.81 -8.75
C GLY A 101 3.95 3.08 -10.23
N GLU A 102 5.15 2.75 -10.70
CA GLU A 102 5.56 2.94 -12.09
C GLU A 102 5.09 1.76 -12.97
N LEU A 103 4.16 2.03 -13.88
CA LEU A 103 3.55 0.97 -14.71
C LEU A 103 4.34 0.68 -16.01
N GLY A 104 5.38 1.46 -16.33
CA GLY A 104 6.17 1.30 -17.56
C GLY A 104 6.71 -0.11 -17.80
N PRO A 105 7.30 -0.79 -16.79
CA PRO A 105 7.81 -2.15 -16.92
C PRO A 105 6.75 -3.26 -16.97
N ILE A 106 5.48 -2.93 -16.69
CA ILE A 106 4.36 -3.89 -16.66
C ILE A 106 3.87 -4.15 -18.08
N SER A 107 3.39 -5.37 -18.38
CA SER A 107 2.89 -5.72 -19.71
C SER A 107 1.75 -4.79 -20.15
N PRO A 108 1.60 -4.53 -21.47
CA PRO A 108 0.53 -3.67 -21.98
C PRO A 108 -0.86 -4.16 -21.57
N GLU A 109 -1.08 -5.47 -21.55
CA GLU A 109 -2.36 -6.10 -21.21
C GLU A 109 -2.72 -5.85 -19.75
N LEU A 110 -1.76 -6.08 -18.84
CA LEU A 110 -1.96 -5.84 -17.42
C LEU A 110 -2.11 -4.35 -17.10
N ARG A 111 -1.40 -3.47 -17.83
CA ARG A 111 -1.55 -2.02 -17.71
C ARG A 111 -2.95 -1.57 -18.11
N ALA A 112 -3.46 -2.05 -19.25
CA ALA A 112 -4.83 -1.74 -19.68
C ALA A 112 -5.89 -2.22 -18.67
N LEU A 113 -5.65 -3.38 -18.02
CA LEU A 113 -6.51 -3.88 -16.95
C LEU A 113 -6.46 -2.98 -15.71
N ILE A 114 -5.27 -2.49 -15.32
CA ILE A 114 -5.10 -1.54 -14.21
C ILE A 114 -5.84 -0.23 -14.50
N GLU A 115 -5.66 0.35 -15.69
CA GLU A 115 -6.33 1.59 -16.11
C GLU A 115 -7.85 1.43 -16.08
N ARG A 116 -8.37 0.33 -16.60
CA ARG A 116 -9.80 0.00 -16.53
C ARG A 116 -10.30 -0.14 -15.09
N THR A 117 -9.52 -0.80 -14.23
CA THR A 117 -9.86 -0.98 -12.81
C THR A 117 -9.93 0.37 -12.09
N ASP A 118 -8.97 1.27 -12.36
CA ASP A 118 -8.94 2.62 -11.78
C ASP A 118 -10.14 3.44 -12.25
N GLU A 119 -10.48 3.40 -13.55
CA GLU A 119 -11.64 4.08 -14.11
C GLU A 119 -12.95 3.63 -13.44
N ILE A 120 -13.20 2.31 -13.36
CA ILE A 120 -14.38 1.75 -12.70
C ILE A 120 -14.42 2.17 -11.23
N SER A 121 -13.27 2.12 -10.55
CA SER A 121 -13.12 2.45 -9.14
C SER A 121 -13.52 3.88 -8.80
N THR A 122 -13.38 4.84 -9.73
CA THR A 122 -13.75 6.25 -9.50
C THR A 122 -15.24 6.45 -9.25
N HIS A 123 -16.09 5.52 -9.69
CA HIS A 123 -17.54 5.58 -9.49
C HIS A 123 -17.99 5.27 -8.05
N TYR A 124 -17.11 4.70 -7.22
CA TYR A 124 -17.43 4.29 -5.86
C TYR A 124 -16.90 5.29 -4.83
N GLN A 125 -17.59 5.35 -3.70
CA GLN A 125 -17.24 6.18 -2.54
C GLN A 125 -17.03 5.30 -1.30
N GLY A 126 -16.32 5.81 -0.32
CA GLY A 126 -16.07 5.12 0.95
C GLY A 126 -14.68 4.50 1.04
N PHE A 127 -14.59 3.23 1.48
CA PHE A 127 -13.31 2.56 1.69
C PHE A 127 -12.50 2.44 0.40
N GLN A 128 -11.22 2.83 0.47
CA GLN A 128 -10.27 2.74 -0.65
C GLN A 128 -9.09 1.83 -0.30
N ALA A 129 -8.90 0.77 -1.09
CA ALA A 129 -7.71 -0.06 -1.05
C ALA A 129 -6.69 0.41 -2.11
N ASN A 130 -5.45 0.67 -1.68
CA ASN A 130 -4.35 1.06 -2.56
C ASN A 130 -3.33 -0.09 -2.60
N ILE A 131 -2.94 -0.51 -3.79
CA ILE A 131 -1.97 -1.59 -3.98
C ILE A 131 -0.71 -1.00 -4.61
N CYS A 132 0.38 -0.98 -3.86
CA CYS A 132 1.70 -0.58 -4.37
C CYS A 132 2.28 -1.71 -5.23
N MET A 133 2.27 -1.51 -6.56
CA MET A 133 2.77 -2.43 -7.58
C MET A 133 3.89 -1.75 -8.36
N ASN A 134 5.05 -2.42 -8.46
CA ASN A 134 6.28 -1.83 -8.97
C ASN A 134 6.57 -0.47 -8.35
N TYR A 135 6.44 -0.41 -7.03
CA TYR A 135 6.56 0.79 -6.23
C TYR A 135 7.89 0.82 -5.46
N GLY A 136 8.43 2.01 -5.27
CA GLY A 136 9.53 2.30 -4.37
C GLY A 136 9.51 3.78 -3.98
N GLY A 137 9.58 4.11 -2.69
CA GLY A 137 9.47 5.50 -2.22
C GLY A 137 10.57 6.41 -2.77
N ARG A 138 11.80 5.91 -2.97
CA ARG A 138 12.86 6.68 -3.63
C ARG A 138 12.57 6.93 -5.10
N ASP A 139 12.03 5.93 -5.80
CA ASP A 139 11.64 6.05 -7.20
C ASP A 139 10.48 7.04 -7.34
N GLU A 140 9.47 6.94 -6.50
CA GLU A 140 8.33 7.87 -6.44
C GLU A 140 8.78 9.33 -6.26
N ILE A 141 9.71 9.59 -5.31
CA ILE A 141 10.24 10.94 -5.08
C ILE A 141 10.96 11.47 -6.33
N VAL A 142 11.78 10.64 -6.99
CA VAL A 142 12.46 11.02 -8.23
C VAL A 142 11.45 11.24 -9.37
N HIS A 143 10.42 10.40 -9.47
CA HIS A 143 9.33 10.57 -10.44
C HIS A 143 8.60 11.91 -10.21
N ALA A 144 8.22 12.21 -8.98
CA ALA A 144 7.57 13.47 -8.62
C ALA A 144 8.44 14.69 -8.96
N ALA A 145 9.73 14.62 -8.63
CA ALA A 145 10.69 15.70 -8.97
C ALA A 145 10.81 15.93 -10.48
N ARG A 146 10.83 14.86 -11.28
CA ARG A 146 10.86 14.96 -12.75
C ARG A 146 9.60 15.61 -13.31
N ARG A 147 8.43 15.23 -12.80
CA ARG A 147 7.15 15.83 -13.23
C ARG A 147 7.09 17.30 -12.89
N PHE A 148 7.48 17.68 -11.66
CA PHE A 148 7.57 19.09 -11.27
C PHE A 148 8.56 19.88 -12.15
N ALA A 149 9.75 19.32 -12.40
CA ALA A 149 10.74 19.96 -13.29
C ALA A 149 10.19 20.16 -14.72
N ALA A 150 9.43 19.19 -15.25
CA ALA A 150 8.78 19.32 -16.55
C ALA A 150 7.75 20.46 -16.56
N ASP A 151 6.96 20.61 -15.51
CA ASP A 151 6.01 21.73 -15.37
C ASP A 151 6.72 23.08 -15.29
N CYS A 152 7.89 23.16 -14.63
CA CYS A 152 8.71 24.37 -14.63
C CYS A 152 9.23 24.70 -16.04
N VAL A 153 9.73 23.71 -16.78
CA VAL A 153 10.22 23.93 -18.16
C VAL A 153 9.10 24.38 -19.08
N ASN A 154 7.88 23.85 -18.87
CA ASN A 154 6.69 24.21 -19.65
C ASN A 154 6.03 25.53 -19.19
N GLY A 155 6.59 26.22 -18.18
CA GLY A 155 6.07 27.49 -17.66
C GLY A 155 4.76 27.37 -16.85
N VAL A 156 4.38 26.14 -16.45
CA VAL A 156 3.17 25.87 -15.65
C VAL A 156 3.42 26.17 -14.16
N LYS A 157 4.65 25.93 -13.69
CA LYS A 157 5.10 26.15 -12.30
C LYS A 157 6.43 26.89 -12.29
N LYS A 158 6.77 27.47 -11.13
CA LYS A 158 8.10 28.05 -10.88
C LYS A 158 8.77 27.30 -9.72
N PRO A 159 10.11 27.09 -9.77
CA PRO A 159 10.82 26.35 -8.71
C PRO A 159 10.64 26.94 -7.32
N GLU A 160 10.59 28.27 -7.20
CA GLU A 160 10.43 29.02 -5.95
C GLU A 160 9.02 28.91 -5.34
N GLU A 161 8.04 28.44 -6.09
CA GLU A 161 6.65 28.24 -5.63
C GLU A 161 6.41 26.85 -5.04
N LEU A 162 7.42 25.94 -5.10
CA LEU A 162 7.28 24.57 -4.60
C LEU A 162 7.21 24.53 -3.07
N THR A 163 6.10 24.04 -2.55
CA THR A 163 5.91 23.69 -1.15
C THR A 163 5.85 22.17 -0.95
N GLU A 164 5.92 21.70 0.29
CA GLU A 164 5.70 20.25 0.60
C GLU A 164 4.32 19.79 0.13
N ALA A 165 3.29 20.62 0.31
CA ALA A 165 1.93 20.33 -0.13
C ALA A 165 1.83 20.24 -1.67
N ASP A 166 2.47 21.17 -2.40
CA ASP A 166 2.52 21.10 -3.86
C ASP A 166 3.27 19.86 -4.34
N PHE A 167 4.38 19.50 -3.68
CA PHE A 167 5.16 18.32 -4.05
C PHE A 167 4.34 17.03 -3.85
N ALA A 168 3.51 16.95 -2.81
CA ALA A 168 2.64 15.81 -2.56
C ALA A 168 1.68 15.51 -3.72
N HIS A 169 1.26 16.53 -4.50
CA HIS A 169 0.43 16.35 -5.70
C HIS A 169 1.15 15.68 -6.89
N TYR A 170 2.47 15.58 -6.85
CA TYR A 170 3.24 14.86 -7.86
C TYR A 170 3.51 13.40 -7.51
N LEU A 171 3.25 13.00 -6.27
CA LEU A 171 3.41 11.61 -5.80
C LEU A 171 2.29 10.70 -6.35
N TYR A 172 2.51 9.39 -6.33
CA TYR A 172 1.49 8.41 -6.70
C TYR A 172 0.29 8.43 -5.74
N THR A 173 0.51 8.92 -4.52
CA THR A 173 -0.50 9.05 -3.46
C THR A 173 -1.30 10.34 -3.50
N ASP A 174 -1.24 11.10 -4.59
CA ASP A 174 -2.06 12.33 -4.73
C ASP A 174 -3.54 12.07 -4.42
N GLY A 175 -4.12 12.90 -3.55
CA GLY A 175 -5.48 12.79 -3.06
C GLY A 175 -5.72 11.70 -2.00
N ILE A 176 -4.68 10.98 -1.56
CA ILE A 176 -4.74 9.99 -0.48
C ILE A 176 -4.05 10.59 0.75
N PRO A 177 -4.67 10.61 1.93
CA PRO A 177 -4.01 11.09 3.16
C PRO A 177 -2.82 10.20 3.54
N ASP A 178 -1.84 10.77 4.22
CA ASP A 178 -0.70 10.02 4.74
C ASP A 178 -1.17 8.92 5.72
N PRO A 179 -0.48 7.75 5.76
CA PRO A 179 -0.82 6.69 6.69
C PRO A 179 -0.53 7.12 8.14
N GLU A 180 -1.46 6.84 9.02
CA GLU A 180 -1.30 7.08 10.45
C GLU A 180 -0.66 5.88 11.15
N LEU A 181 -0.87 4.67 10.62
CA LEU A 181 -0.33 3.42 11.13
C LEU A 181 0.29 2.60 10.00
N ILE A 182 1.57 2.24 10.16
CA ILE A 182 2.27 1.32 9.25
C ILE A 182 2.54 0.01 10.00
N ILE A 183 2.07 -1.10 9.41
CA ILE A 183 2.21 -2.43 9.99
C ILE A 183 3.20 -3.24 9.16
N ARG A 184 4.15 -3.88 9.81
CA ARG A 184 5.02 -4.85 9.16
C ARG A 184 5.07 -6.16 9.93
N PRO A 185 4.45 -7.22 9.38
CA PRO A 185 4.59 -8.61 9.82
C PRO A 185 6.00 -9.14 9.61
N SER A 186 6.25 -10.35 10.15
CA SER A 186 7.42 -11.19 9.88
C SER A 186 8.72 -10.87 10.62
N GLY A 187 8.66 -10.03 11.68
CA GLY A 187 9.79 -9.76 12.56
C GLY A 187 10.87 -8.82 11.98
N GLU A 188 10.59 -8.17 10.85
CA GLU A 188 11.53 -7.27 10.18
C GLU A 188 11.27 -5.82 10.58
N LEU A 189 12.31 -5.12 11.09
CA LEU A 189 12.23 -3.76 11.66
C LEU A 189 12.75 -2.69 10.70
N ARG A 190 12.26 -2.67 9.47
CA ARG A 190 12.62 -1.70 8.43
C ARG A 190 11.45 -1.39 7.50
N THR A 191 11.45 -0.23 6.83
CA THR A 191 10.40 0.19 5.90
C THR A 191 10.56 -0.38 4.49
N SER A 192 11.76 -0.83 4.13
CA SER A 192 12.08 -1.39 2.81
C SER A 192 11.63 -0.51 1.64
N ASN A 193 11.89 0.79 1.72
CA ASN A 193 11.56 1.75 0.66
C ASN A 193 10.04 1.95 0.44
N PHE A 194 9.21 1.63 1.44
CA PHE A 194 7.75 1.78 1.39
C PHE A 194 7.33 3.14 1.94
N LEU A 195 6.56 3.90 1.17
CA LEU A 195 5.92 5.17 1.53
C LEU A 195 6.84 6.16 2.28
N LEU A 196 8.07 6.39 1.75
CA LEU A 196 9.09 7.17 2.47
C LEU A 196 8.66 8.60 2.77
N TRP A 197 8.00 9.27 1.84
CA TRP A 197 7.47 10.62 2.02
C TRP A 197 6.31 10.61 3.00
N GLN A 198 5.34 9.76 2.77
CA GLN A 198 4.07 9.71 3.47
C GLN A 198 4.19 9.18 4.91
N SER A 199 5.27 8.47 5.23
CA SER A 199 5.49 7.88 6.55
C SER A 199 6.10 8.84 7.58
N ALA A 200 6.31 10.11 7.23
CA ALA A 200 7.03 11.07 8.07
C ALA A 200 6.49 11.17 9.51
N TYR A 201 5.20 11.01 9.71
CA TYR A 201 4.53 11.05 11.01
C TYR A 201 3.71 9.80 11.33
N ALA A 202 3.93 8.70 10.58
CA ALA A 202 3.24 7.45 10.83
C ALA A 202 3.76 6.76 12.10
N GLU A 203 2.85 6.11 12.82
CA GLU A 203 3.20 5.18 13.89
C GLU A 203 3.49 3.79 13.30
N TYR A 204 4.45 3.07 13.87
CA TYR A 204 4.84 1.76 13.38
C TYR A 204 4.43 0.65 14.35
N TYR A 205 3.90 -0.44 13.80
CA TYR A 205 3.65 -1.69 14.50
C TYR A 205 4.37 -2.85 13.80
N PHE A 206 5.21 -3.57 14.55
CA PHE A 206 5.95 -4.72 14.07
C PHE A 206 5.48 -5.98 14.81
N THR A 207 5.33 -7.10 14.08
CA THR A 207 4.98 -8.40 14.65
C THR A 207 5.76 -9.52 13.98
N ASP A 208 6.01 -10.61 14.72
CA ASP A 208 6.69 -11.81 14.23
C ASP A 208 5.78 -12.71 13.37
N VAL A 209 4.48 -12.47 13.39
CA VAL A 209 3.50 -13.22 12.60
C VAL A 209 3.82 -13.05 11.12
N LEU A 210 3.84 -14.13 10.34
CA LEU A 210 4.01 -14.06 8.89
C LEU A 210 2.72 -13.58 8.20
N TRP A 211 2.83 -12.81 7.13
CA TRP A 211 1.65 -12.22 6.50
C TRP A 211 0.50 -13.20 6.21
N PRO A 212 0.70 -14.43 5.66
CA PRO A 212 -0.41 -15.34 5.45
C PRO A 212 -1.14 -15.81 6.73
N ASP A 213 -0.47 -15.74 7.89
CA ASP A 213 -1.06 -16.06 9.19
C ASP A 213 -1.55 -14.80 9.95
N PHE A 214 -1.41 -13.58 9.37
CA PHE A 214 -1.89 -12.34 9.96
C PHE A 214 -3.41 -12.28 9.86
N ASP A 215 -4.08 -12.21 11.00
CA ASP A 215 -5.53 -12.20 11.11
C ASP A 215 -6.09 -10.89 11.69
N GLU A 216 -7.39 -10.85 11.87
CA GLU A 216 -8.12 -9.72 12.45
C GLU A 216 -7.65 -9.42 13.87
N THR A 217 -7.30 -10.45 14.64
CA THR A 217 -6.78 -10.31 16.01
C THR A 217 -5.43 -9.58 16.03
N GLU A 218 -4.55 -9.89 15.07
CA GLU A 218 -3.27 -9.17 14.91
C GLU A 218 -3.48 -7.72 14.48
N LEU A 219 -4.45 -7.46 13.61
CA LEU A 219 -4.80 -6.09 13.24
C LEU A 219 -5.35 -5.30 14.44
N ASP A 220 -6.23 -5.91 15.25
CA ASP A 220 -6.75 -5.29 16.47
C ASP A 220 -5.64 -4.95 17.47
N LYS A 221 -4.63 -5.81 17.63
CA LYS A 221 -3.45 -5.50 18.45
C LYS A 221 -2.67 -4.30 17.91
N ALA A 222 -2.51 -4.19 16.58
CA ALA A 222 -1.84 -3.06 15.97
C ALA A 222 -2.61 -1.75 16.19
N ILE A 223 -3.92 -1.77 16.00
CA ILE A 223 -4.81 -0.63 16.23
C ILE A 223 -4.80 -0.24 17.72
N ALA A 224 -4.91 -1.21 18.64
CA ALA A 224 -4.84 -0.94 20.08
C ALA A 224 -3.48 -0.38 20.50
N SER A 225 -2.39 -0.79 19.86
CA SER A 225 -1.07 -0.20 20.07
C SER A 225 -1.00 1.25 19.61
N TYR A 226 -1.57 1.57 18.43
CA TYR A 226 -1.68 2.93 17.91
C TYR A 226 -2.50 3.84 18.84
N GLN A 227 -3.64 3.38 19.31
CA GLN A 227 -4.54 4.13 20.19
C GLN A 227 -3.92 4.50 21.54
N LYS A 228 -2.94 3.73 22.00
CA LYS A 228 -2.20 4.00 23.25
C LYS A 228 -1.12 5.07 23.10
N ARG A 229 -0.80 5.51 21.87
CA ARG A 229 0.28 6.46 21.63
C ARG A 229 -0.24 7.90 21.60
N GLU A 230 0.55 8.81 22.16
CA GLU A 230 0.30 10.25 22.12
C GLU A 230 1.03 10.84 20.90
N ARG A 231 0.29 11.26 19.88
CA ARG A 231 0.84 11.87 18.67
C ARG A 231 1.06 13.38 18.92
N ARG A 232 2.33 13.82 18.95
CA ARG A 232 2.69 15.19 19.33
C ARG A 232 3.03 16.10 18.16
N PHE A 233 3.27 15.58 16.97
CA PHE A 233 3.63 16.32 15.74
C PHE A 233 4.66 17.44 15.97
N GLY A 234 5.67 17.20 16.83
CA GLY A 234 6.69 18.18 17.20
C GLY A 234 6.27 19.23 18.22
N GLY A 235 5.01 19.25 18.67
CA GLY A 235 4.52 20.16 19.74
C GLY A 235 4.93 19.69 21.14
N ARG A 236 5.14 20.69 22.05
CA ARG A 236 5.21 20.41 23.50
C ARG A 236 3.84 20.72 24.11
N LYS A 237 3.33 19.80 24.94
CA LYS A 237 2.29 20.13 25.94
C LYS A 237 2.94 20.71 27.17
#